data_59ffc709613d60898d2a143ffabb576b
#
_entry.id   59ffc709613d60898d2a143ffabb576b
#
_cell.length_a   1.000
_cell.length_b   1.000
_cell.length_c   1.000
_cell.angle_alpha   90.00
_cell.angle_beta   90.00
_cell.angle_gamma   90.00
#
_symmetry.space_group_name_H-M   'P 1'
#
loop_
_entity.id
_entity.type
_entity.pdbx_description
1 polymer ?
#
loop_
_entity_poly.entity_id
_entity_poly.type
_entity_poly.pdbx_seq_one_letter_code
_entity_poly.pdbx_strand_id
1 'polypeptide(L)'
;PDAPLALLEAPKDGPAGVAVEPFPRRIAPTPGFLDALRRATAAHGIPRIFDEVVTGFRFAYGGAQEYFGVTPDVCTLGKVIGGGFPLAAIAGRACRIRSARSIHRPW
;
A
#
# COMPACT_ATOMS: atom_id res chain seq x y z
N PRO A 1 2.88 0.69 18.86
CA PRO A 1 2.01 0.21 17.76
C PRO A 1 0.85 1.18 17.46
N ASP A 2 0.42 1.98 18.45
CA ASP A 2 -0.82 2.76 18.36
C ASP A 2 -0.65 4.15 17.71
N ALA A 3 0.57 4.69 17.68
CA ALA A 3 0.84 6.02 17.13
C ALA A 3 0.43 6.21 15.66
N PRO A 4 0.64 5.26 14.73
CA PRO A 4 0.16 5.42 13.36
C PRO A 4 -1.37 5.38 13.23
N LEU A 5 -2.03 4.66 14.13
CA LEU A 5 -3.50 4.56 14.13
C LEU A 5 -4.16 5.82 14.69
N ALA A 6 -3.54 6.47 15.67
CA ALA A 6 -4.02 7.74 16.23
C ALA A 6 -4.03 8.88 15.19
N LEU A 7 -3.15 8.84 14.20
CA LEU A 7 -3.14 9.82 13.09
C LEU A 7 -4.35 9.69 12.17
N LEU A 8 -5.00 8.54 12.14
CA LEU A 8 -6.20 8.31 11.32
C LEU A 8 -7.48 8.82 12.00
N GLU A 9 -7.44 9.04 13.30
CA GLU A 9 -8.55 9.59 14.10
C GLU A 9 -8.56 11.12 14.13
N ALA A 10 -7.62 11.77 13.44
CA ALA A 10 -7.53 13.22 13.37
C ALA A 10 -8.74 13.83 12.64
N PRO A 11 -9.20 15.03 13.05
CA PRO A 11 -10.42 15.64 12.53
C PRO A 11 -10.28 16.04 11.06
N LYS A 12 -11.41 16.39 10.46
CA LYS A 12 -11.77 16.86 9.09
C LYS A 12 -10.71 16.92 7.98
N ASP A 13 -9.42 17.06 8.31
CA ASP A 13 -8.28 17.11 7.38
C ASP A 13 -7.37 15.88 7.48
N GLY A 14 -7.97 14.70 7.68
CA GLY A 14 -7.24 13.43 7.74
C GLY A 14 -6.40 13.15 6.48
N PRO A 15 -5.48 12.17 6.52
CA PRO A 15 -4.59 11.90 5.40
C PRO A 15 -5.37 11.48 4.15
N ALA A 16 -4.95 11.96 2.99
CA ALA A 16 -5.53 11.60 1.70
C ALA A 16 -5.29 10.12 1.33
N GLY A 17 -4.35 9.48 1.97
CA GLY A 17 -4.01 8.08 1.82
C GLY A 17 -2.92 7.65 2.80
N VAL A 18 -2.77 6.35 3.00
CA VAL A 18 -1.72 5.78 3.83
C VAL A 18 -0.87 4.86 2.97
N ALA A 19 0.42 5.21 2.82
CA ALA A 19 1.40 4.37 2.17
C ALA A 19 2.24 3.62 3.22
N VAL A 20 2.42 2.33 3.02
CA VAL A 20 3.20 1.48 3.92
C VAL A 20 4.01 0.46 3.11
N GLU A 21 5.26 0.26 3.49
CA GLU A 21 6.05 -0.89 3.08
C GLU A 21 5.67 -2.07 4.00
N PRO A 22 5.04 -3.16 3.49
CA PRO A 22 4.52 -4.23 4.34
C PRO A 22 5.60 -4.99 5.12
N PHE A 23 6.85 -4.91 4.67
CA PHE A 23 8.01 -5.56 5.29
C PHE A 23 9.23 -4.64 5.23
N PRO A 24 9.23 -3.53 6.01
CA PRO A 24 10.29 -2.53 5.94
C PRO A 24 11.61 -3.10 6.47
N ARG A 25 12.70 -2.86 5.75
CA ARG A 25 14.07 -3.17 6.18
C ARG A 25 14.27 -4.62 6.67
N ARG A 26 13.54 -5.59 6.14
CA ARG A 26 13.53 -7.00 6.56
C ARG A 26 13.04 -7.24 7.99
N ILE A 27 12.29 -6.32 8.55
CA ILE A 27 11.64 -6.46 9.85
C ILE A 27 10.18 -6.80 9.61
N ALA A 28 9.73 -7.94 10.13
CA ALA A 28 8.32 -8.31 10.04
C ALA A 28 7.46 -7.29 10.81
N PRO A 29 6.32 -6.90 10.29
CA PRO A 29 5.39 -6.06 11.03
C PRO A 29 4.92 -6.81 12.28
N THR A 30 4.63 -6.05 13.33
CA THR A 30 3.99 -6.63 14.53
C THR A 30 2.73 -7.40 14.13
N PRO A 31 2.53 -8.62 14.66
CA PRO A 31 1.33 -9.39 14.36
C PRO A 31 0.05 -8.56 14.54
N GLY A 32 -0.85 -8.61 13.55
CA GLY A 32 -2.10 -7.85 13.55
C GLY A 32 -1.99 -6.37 13.14
N PHE A 33 -0.80 -5.81 12.97
CA PHE A 33 -0.64 -4.40 12.58
C PHE A 33 -1.29 -4.09 11.24
N LEU A 34 -1.02 -4.89 10.20
CA LEU A 34 -1.60 -4.67 8.86
C LEU A 34 -3.12 -4.83 8.85
N ASP A 35 -3.65 -5.76 9.66
CA ASP A 35 -5.11 -5.91 9.84
C ASP A 35 -5.73 -4.74 10.58
N ALA A 36 -5.08 -4.26 11.63
CA ALA A 36 -5.54 -3.08 12.37
C ALA A 36 -5.53 -1.84 11.46
N LEU A 37 -4.46 -1.64 10.70
CA LEU A 37 -4.35 -0.57 9.71
C LEU A 37 -5.45 -0.67 8.65
N ARG A 38 -5.73 -1.89 8.15
CA ARG A 38 -6.82 -2.14 7.20
C ARG A 38 -8.18 -1.72 7.77
N ARG A 39 -8.49 -2.13 9.00
CA ARG A 39 -9.77 -1.77 9.64
C ARG A 39 -9.88 -0.28 9.84
N ALA A 40 -8.85 0.37 10.38
CA ALA A 40 -8.85 1.80 10.65
C ALA A 40 -9.01 2.63 9.37
N THR A 41 -8.23 2.33 8.32
CA THR A 41 -8.34 3.05 7.05
C THR A 41 -9.67 2.83 6.36
N ALA A 42 -10.24 1.63 6.43
CA ALA A 42 -11.54 1.32 5.87
C ALA A 42 -12.67 2.09 6.58
N ALA A 43 -12.61 2.21 7.91
CA ALA A 43 -13.59 2.96 8.69
C ALA A 43 -13.65 4.46 8.31
N HIS A 44 -12.53 5.03 7.90
CA HIS A 44 -12.42 6.44 7.51
C HIS A 44 -12.42 6.67 5.98
N GLY A 45 -12.59 5.62 5.17
CA GLY A 45 -12.55 5.72 3.70
C GLY A 45 -11.19 6.10 3.12
N ILE A 46 -10.12 5.96 3.91
CA ILE A 46 -8.75 6.33 3.54
C ILE A 46 -8.13 5.22 2.70
N PRO A 47 -7.64 5.51 1.47
CA PRO A 47 -6.99 4.51 0.64
C PRO A 47 -5.65 4.07 1.22
N ARG A 48 -5.38 2.76 1.14
CA ARG A 48 -4.10 2.15 1.50
C ARG A 48 -3.28 1.84 0.28
N ILE A 49 -2.03 2.21 0.35
CA ILE A 49 -1.03 1.93 -0.69
C ILE A 49 0.03 1.02 -0.08
N PHE A 50 0.25 -0.16 -0.66
CA PHE A 50 1.40 -0.98 -0.31
C PHE A 50 2.55 -0.68 -1.26
N ASP A 51 3.68 -0.28 -0.70
CA ASP A 51 4.93 -0.25 -1.45
C ASP A 51 5.51 -1.66 -1.49
N GLU A 52 5.24 -2.35 -2.60
CA GLU A 52 5.73 -3.69 -2.87
C GLU A 52 6.91 -3.71 -3.87
N VAL A 53 7.61 -2.59 -4.01
CA VAL A 53 8.79 -2.51 -4.88
C VAL A 53 9.86 -3.52 -4.47
N VAL A 54 9.96 -3.86 -3.17
CA VAL A 54 10.87 -4.89 -2.66
C VAL A 54 10.17 -6.23 -2.45
N THR A 55 8.95 -6.23 -1.96
CA THR A 55 8.24 -7.43 -1.50
C THR A 55 7.44 -8.14 -2.60
N GLY A 56 7.06 -7.41 -3.64
CA GLY A 56 6.31 -7.98 -4.76
C GLY A 56 7.03 -9.16 -5.39
N PHE A 57 6.33 -10.26 -5.58
CA PHE A 57 6.82 -11.55 -6.11
C PHE A 57 7.96 -12.21 -5.31
N ARG A 58 8.24 -11.76 -4.08
CA ARG A 58 9.34 -12.32 -3.26
C ARG A 58 8.86 -13.23 -2.14
N PHE A 59 7.78 -12.88 -1.46
CA PHE A 59 7.23 -13.68 -0.36
C PHE A 59 6.21 -14.72 -0.85
N ALA A 60 5.45 -14.34 -1.87
CA ALA A 60 4.47 -15.15 -2.54
C ALA A 60 4.34 -14.63 -3.98
N TYR A 61 3.62 -15.34 -4.85
CA TYR A 61 3.35 -14.87 -6.20
C TYR A 61 2.59 -13.54 -6.21
N GLY A 62 1.61 -13.37 -5.30
CA GLY A 62 0.90 -12.11 -5.07
C GLY A 62 1.61 -11.13 -4.15
N GLY A 63 2.88 -11.35 -3.80
CA GLY A 63 3.66 -10.44 -2.97
C GLY A 63 3.33 -10.51 -1.47
N ALA A 64 3.64 -9.43 -0.75
CA ALA A 64 3.38 -9.34 0.69
C ALA A 64 1.87 -9.33 1.01
N GLN A 65 1.05 -8.79 0.14
CA GLN A 65 -0.40 -8.77 0.32
C GLN A 65 -0.98 -10.20 0.40
N GLU A 66 -0.50 -11.12 -0.43
CA GLU A 66 -0.87 -12.54 -0.35
C GLU A 66 -0.29 -13.17 0.91
N TYR A 67 0.98 -12.94 1.19
CA TYR A 67 1.67 -13.54 2.33
C TYR A 67 1.03 -13.16 3.67
N PHE A 68 0.63 -11.89 3.84
CA PHE A 68 -0.02 -11.42 5.06
C PHE A 68 -1.55 -11.50 5.03
N GLY A 69 -2.15 -11.88 3.91
CA GLY A 69 -3.61 -11.94 3.75
C GLY A 69 -4.31 -10.57 3.80
N VAL A 70 -3.60 -9.49 3.52
CA VAL A 70 -4.12 -8.11 3.59
C VAL A 70 -3.97 -7.42 2.24
N THR A 71 -5.07 -7.25 1.52
CA THR A 71 -5.08 -6.61 0.20
C THR A 71 -5.18 -5.08 0.32
N PRO A 72 -4.25 -4.31 -0.27
CA PRO A 72 -4.32 -2.85 -0.33
C PRO A 72 -5.35 -2.35 -1.37
N ASP A 73 -5.59 -1.05 -1.40
CA ASP A 73 -6.37 -0.41 -2.47
C ASP A 73 -5.53 -0.18 -3.73
N VAL A 74 -4.23 0.08 -3.52
CA VAL A 74 -3.22 0.27 -4.57
C VAL A 74 -1.91 -0.36 -4.10
N CYS A 75 -1.13 -0.93 -5.00
CA CYS A 75 0.26 -1.31 -4.73
C CYS A 75 1.20 -0.77 -5.82
N THR A 76 2.43 -0.47 -5.42
CA THR A 76 3.52 -0.12 -6.32
C THR A 76 4.45 -1.31 -6.47
N LEU A 77 4.88 -1.58 -7.70
CA LEU A 77 5.75 -2.71 -8.06
C LEU A 77 6.97 -2.19 -8.82
N GLY A 78 8.10 -2.83 -8.61
CA GLY A 78 9.34 -2.49 -9.28
C GLY A 78 10.38 -3.61 -9.15
N LYS A 79 11.63 -3.27 -9.31
CA LYS A 79 12.78 -4.17 -9.17
C LYS A 79 12.58 -5.51 -9.90
N VAL A 80 12.05 -6.51 -9.22
CA VAL A 80 11.91 -7.89 -9.72
C VAL A 80 11.11 -7.97 -11.03
N ILE A 81 10.04 -7.16 -11.19
CA ILE A 81 9.23 -7.17 -12.41
C ILE A 81 10.00 -6.68 -13.64
N GLY A 82 11.03 -5.87 -13.44
CA GLY A 82 11.88 -5.36 -14.52
C GLY A 82 13.01 -6.29 -14.91
N GLY A 83 13.39 -7.24 -14.03
CA GLY A 83 14.51 -8.14 -14.31
C GLY A 83 15.83 -7.42 -14.63
N GLY A 84 16.06 -6.23 -14.06
CA GLY A 84 17.20 -5.37 -14.32
C GLY A 84 16.90 -4.18 -15.25
N PHE A 85 15.75 -4.17 -15.92
CA PHE A 85 15.31 -3.02 -16.71
C PHE A 85 14.58 -1.98 -15.82
N PRO A 86 14.55 -0.71 -16.22
CA PRO A 86 13.84 0.37 -15.50
C PRO A 86 12.33 0.27 -15.70
N LEU A 87 11.70 -0.73 -15.10
CA LEU A 87 10.29 -0.98 -15.16
C LEU A 87 9.67 -0.83 -13.77
N ALA A 88 8.56 -0.11 -13.70
CA ALA A 88 7.70 -0.01 -12.53
C ALA A 88 6.24 -0.12 -12.94
N ALA A 89 5.39 -0.53 -12.02
CA ALA A 89 3.96 -0.62 -12.24
C ALA A 89 3.18 -0.19 -10.99
N ILE A 90 1.96 0.27 -11.23
CA ILE A 90 0.97 0.52 -10.21
C ILE A 90 -0.21 -0.40 -10.50
N ALA A 91 -0.62 -1.16 -9.50
CA ALA A 91 -1.77 -2.05 -9.57
C ALA A 91 -2.76 -1.75 -8.45
N GLY A 92 -4.03 -2.05 -8.64
CA GLY A 92 -5.04 -1.80 -7.61
C GLY A 92 -6.46 -1.87 -8.15
N ARG A 93 -7.41 -1.49 -7.30
CA ARG A 93 -8.82 -1.45 -7.68
C ARG A 93 -9.05 -0.44 -8.81
N ALA A 94 -9.83 -0.82 -9.82
CA ALA A 94 -10.06 -0.01 -11.02
C ALA A 94 -10.55 1.42 -10.72
N CYS A 95 -11.41 1.59 -9.72
CA CYS A 95 -11.89 2.91 -9.30
C CYS A 95 -10.75 3.82 -8.79
N ARG A 96 -9.79 3.26 -8.05
CA ARG A 96 -8.64 4.03 -7.52
C ARG A 96 -7.62 4.37 -8.61
N ILE A 97 -7.33 3.42 -9.50
CA ILE A 97 -6.41 3.64 -10.63
C ILE A 97 -6.98 4.68 -11.62
N ARG A 98 -8.28 4.66 -11.88
CA ARG A 98 -8.93 5.65 -12.75
C ARG A 98 -8.84 7.07 -12.18
N SER A 99 -9.03 7.23 -10.88
CA SER A 99 -8.88 8.53 -10.21
C SER A 99 -7.45 9.08 -10.33
N ALA A 100 -6.44 8.22 -10.22
CA ALA A 100 -5.04 8.62 -10.36
C ALA A 100 -4.71 9.14 -11.78
N ARG A 101 -5.33 8.58 -12.81
CA ARG A 101 -5.13 9.02 -14.22
C ARG A 101 -5.65 10.42 -14.50
N SER A 102 -6.64 10.90 -13.76
CA SER A 102 -7.21 12.23 -13.95
C SER A 102 -6.30 13.37 -13.43
N ILE A 103 -5.24 13.04 -12.72
CA ILE A 103 -4.28 14.00 -12.15
C ILE A 103 -3.11 14.29 -13.13
N HIS A 104 -3.08 13.63 -14.28
CA HIS A 104 -2.02 13.85 -15.27
C HIS A 104 -2.20 15.22 -15.91
N ARG A 105 -1.55 16.24 -15.33
CA ARG A 105 -1.38 17.53 -15.98
C ARG A 105 -0.26 17.38 -17.01
N PRO A 106 -0.47 17.76 -18.28
CA PRO A 106 0.63 17.86 -19.21
C PRO A 106 1.61 18.93 -18.71
N TRP A 107 2.87 18.63 -18.79
CA TRP A 107 3.98 19.54 -18.49
C TRP A 107 4.02 20.67 -19.50
#